data_6e87967aa20bfee71bf14bf8a3109567
#
_entry.id   6e87967aa20bfee71bf14bf8a3109567
#
_cell.length_a   1.000
_cell.length_b   1.000
_cell.length_c   1.000
_cell.angle_alpha   90.00
_cell.angle_beta   90.00
_cell.angle_gamma   90.00
#
_symmetry.space_group_name_H-M   'P 1'
#
loop_
_entity.id
_entity.type
_entity.pdbx_description
1 polymer ?
#
loop_
_entity_poly.entity_id
_entity_poly.type
_entity_poly.pdbx_seq_one_letter_code
_entity_poly.pdbx_strand_id
1 'polypeptide(L)'
;MKKLKLFIAAAGCIATLSACGKGSAEITSPDGKLDKCTLRFSWWGGDDRHEATLEALELWGKLHPDIIIAPEYGGWDGWTEKVSSQISGGTAPDIMQINYDWLVTFSPDGNGFYDLDTLGDYIDFSQFDAETLSFGRMNDKLNAVTVSVSGRGLFYNSEVYKRLGADYPSTWDELFALGNTMSNKGVYPLDLDIQSGGTAWYLAVVYVQQQTGKTFIDMDGTLGFNEDDFRMALDFYKKLEDENVIRSVKTRSDEDGSSALYQSPAFISGEVAGVLEWGSSVGKYELALPAGTLEAGQMLSDNSGKSGGWMVKPSVMYAVSKDTKYPDEAAEFLDFLLNNEECAKILGTTRGIPASRCAEEALEANDLLSGLAHDNDEMLENLDTVTISPYMEMSRMKEFYNDAIEKVSYGKMDTSAAAHELYKSVSAYLEKVKK
;
A
#
# COMPACT_ATOMS: atom_id res chain seq x y z
N MET A 1 19.65 -10.61 -51.80
CA MET A 1 19.47 -9.31 -52.46
C MET A 1 18.00 -9.14 -52.86
N LYS A 2 17.24 -8.36 -52.14
CA LYS A 2 15.99 -7.70 -52.58
C LYS A 2 15.78 -6.49 -51.69
N LYS A 3 15.82 -5.32 -52.28
CA LYS A 3 15.70 -4.00 -51.67
C LYS A 3 14.23 -3.74 -51.34
N LEU A 4 13.94 -3.35 -50.11
CA LEU A 4 12.63 -2.82 -49.69
C LEU A 4 12.70 -1.28 -49.66
N LYS A 5 11.84 -0.65 -50.43
CA LYS A 5 11.77 0.80 -50.59
C LYS A 5 10.89 1.40 -49.48
N LEU A 6 11.47 2.42 -48.82
CA LEU A 6 10.83 3.28 -47.87
C LEU A 6 9.95 4.32 -48.57
N PHE A 7 8.69 4.45 -48.23
CA PHE A 7 7.84 5.58 -48.65
C PHE A 7 7.61 6.50 -47.45
N ILE A 8 8.16 7.69 -47.53
CA ILE A 8 7.86 8.82 -46.64
C ILE A 8 6.78 9.65 -47.33
N ALA A 9 5.64 9.84 -46.67
CA ALA A 9 4.66 10.84 -47.08
C ALA A 9 4.55 11.88 -45.97
N ALA A 10 5.10 13.06 -46.23
CA ALA A 10 4.87 14.25 -45.41
C ALA A 10 3.64 14.97 -45.95
N ALA A 11 2.68 15.28 -45.11
CA ALA A 11 1.63 16.26 -45.41
C ALA A 11 1.55 17.24 -44.24
N GLY A 12 2.02 18.45 -44.48
CA GLY A 12 1.80 19.59 -43.60
C GLY A 12 0.44 20.18 -43.86
N CYS A 13 -0.21 20.65 -42.79
CA CYS A 13 -1.30 21.61 -42.86
C CYS A 13 -1.08 22.70 -41.83
N ILE A 14 -1.04 23.91 -42.36
CA ILE A 14 -0.90 25.19 -41.68
C ILE A 14 -2.24 25.56 -41.10
N ALA A 15 -2.28 25.92 -39.83
CA ALA A 15 -3.45 26.45 -39.14
C ALA A 15 -3.52 27.99 -39.27
N THR A 16 -4.67 28.50 -39.49
CA THR A 16 -4.99 29.93 -39.34
C THR A 16 -5.85 30.15 -38.10
N LEU A 17 -5.39 31.08 -37.26
CA LEU A 17 -6.13 31.66 -36.15
C LEU A 17 -7.29 32.51 -36.62
N SER A 18 -8.42 32.48 -35.92
CA SER A 18 -9.09 33.71 -35.43
C SER A 18 -10.40 33.46 -34.68
N ALA A 19 -10.48 34.17 -33.54
CA ALA A 19 -11.61 34.91 -33.00
C ALA A 19 -12.56 34.25 -31.99
N CYS A 20 -12.65 34.98 -30.88
CA CYS A 20 -13.53 34.89 -29.71
C CYS A 20 -15.03 34.72 -30.00
N GLY A 21 -15.69 33.91 -29.16
CA GLY A 21 -17.13 33.90 -28.99
C GLY A 21 -17.53 33.00 -27.84
N LYS A 22 -18.08 33.56 -26.77
CA LYS A 22 -18.71 32.81 -25.67
C LYS A 22 -19.96 32.09 -26.21
N GLY A 23 -20.02 30.79 -25.95
CA GLY A 23 -21.18 29.96 -26.17
C GLY A 23 -20.78 28.51 -25.98
N SER A 24 -21.29 27.88 -24.93
CA SER A 24 -21.25 26.42 -24.78
C SER A 24 -22.00 25.84 -25.99
N ALA A 25 -21.25 25.34 -26.96
CA ALA A 25 -21.80 24.56 -28.06
C ALA A 25 -21.46 23.09 -27.79
N GLU A 26 -22.49 22.28 -27.61
CA GLU A 26 -22.41 20.85 -27.80
C GLU A 26 -21.82 20.58 -29.17
N ILE A 27 -20.58 20.03 -29.19
CA ILE A 27 -19.93 19.62 -30.42
C ILE A 27 -20.47 18.23 -30.74
N THR A 28 -21.58 18.18 -31.43
CA THR A 28 -22.02 16.97 -32.12
C THR A 28 -21.27 16.87 -33.44
N SER A 29 -20.59 15.74 -33.66
CA SER A 29 -20.00 15.42 -34.96
C SER A 29 -21.09 15.29 -36.02
N PRO A 30 -20.81 15.54 -37.32
CA PRO A 30 -21.82 15.52 -38.40
C PRO A 30 -22.53 14.17 -38.58
N ASP A 31 -22.02 13.08 -37.93
CA ASP A 31 -22.52 11.71 -38.08
C ASP A 31 -23.40 11.27 -36.89
N GLY A 32 -23.71 12.14 -35.92
CA GLY A 32 -24.54 11.77 -34.74
C GLY A 32 -23.87 10.75 -33.81
N LYS A 33 -22.56 10.53 -33.92
CA LYS A 33 -21.78 9.76 -32.95
C LYS A 33 -21.36 10.72 -31.84
N LEU A 34 -21.75 10.40 -30.61
CA LEU A 34 -21.17 10.99 -29.39
C LEU A 34 -19.65 10.88 -29.48
N ASP A 35 -18.93 11.99 -29.29
CA ASP A 35 -17.48 11.93 -29.16
C ASP A 35 -17.17 11.06 -27.95
N LYS A 36 -16.44 9.94 -28.18
CA LYS A 36 -16.09 9.01 -27.12
C LYS A 36 -15.18 9.71 -26.11
N CYS A 37 -15.61 9.72 -24.85
CA CYS A 37 -14.75 10.13 -23.74
C CYS A 37 -13.64 9.09 -23.56
N THR A 38 -12.40 9.52 -23.35
CA THR A 38 -11.29 8.64 -23.00
C THR A 38 -10.69 9.12 -21.68
N LEU A 39 -10.76 8.27 -20.66
CA LEU A 39 -10.18 8.48 -19.34
C LEU A 39 -8.92 7.63 -19.17
N ARG A 40 -7.89 8.17 -18.57
CA ARG A 40 -6.68 7.43 -18.18
C ARG A 40 -6.84 6.96 -16.74
N PHE A 41 -6.69 5.66 -16.52
CA PHE A 41 -6.69 5.07 -15.18
C PHE A 41 -5.35 4.44 -14.87
N SER A 42 -4.76 4.79 -13.71
CA SER A 42 -3.46 4.30 -13.31
C SER A 42 -3.47 3.54 -11.99
N TRP A 43 -2.72 2.41 -11.94
CA TRP A 43 -2.56 1.61 -10.72
C TRP A 43 -1.24 0.83 -10.71
N TRP A 44 -0.80 0.48 -9.50
CA TRP A 44 0.31 -0.46 -9.30
C TRP A 44 -0.18 -1.77 -8.70
N GLY A 45 0.58 -2.85 -8.87
CA GLY A 45 0.28 -4.14 -8.25
C GLY A 45 1.16 -5.26 -8.79
N GLY A 46 0.79 -6.49 -8.43
CA GLY A 46 1.28 -7.72 -9.02
C GLY A 46 0.46 -8.12 -10.25
N ASP A 47 0.85 -9.21 -10.88
CA ASP A 47 0.20 -9.71 -12.11
C ASP A 47 -1.28 -10.06 -11.86
N ASP A 48 -1.60 -10.65 -10.71
CA ASP A 48 -2.96 -10.95 -10.25
C ASP A 48 -3.88 -9.72 -10.28
N ARG A 49 -3.38 -8.61 -9.69
CA ARG A 49 -4.11 -7.33 -9.68
C ARG A 49 -4.24 -6.75 -11.08
N HIS A 50 -3.21 -6.89 -11.91
CA HIS A 50 -3.24 -6.41 -13.29
C HIS A 50 -4.30 -7.16 -14.11
N GLU A 51 -4.30 -8.49 -14.06
CA GLU A 51 -5.24 -9.35 -14.78
C GLU A 51 -6.69 -9.06 -14.34
N ALA A 52 -6.97 -9.06 -13.04
CA ALA A 52 -8.30 -8.75 -12.51
C ALA A 52 -8.77 -7.35 -12.92
N THR A 53 -7.88 -6.34 -12.87
CA THR A 53 -8.26 -4.98 -13.26
C THR A 53 -8.55 -4.89 -14.76
N LEU A 54 -7.75 -5.53 -15.61
CA LEU A 54 -8.00 -5.54 -17.06
C LEU A 54 -9.33 -6.24 -17.41
N GLU A 55 -9.67 -7.34 -16.72
CA GLU A 55 -10.97 -8.00 -16.87
C GLU A 55 -12.14 -7.09 -16.43
N ALA A 56 -11.98 -6.35 -15.32
CA ALA A 56 -12.96 -5.35 -14.91
C ALA A 56 -13.15 -4.24 -15.97
N LEU A 57 -12.06 -3.80 -16.64
CA LEU A 57 -12.14 -2.84 -17.74
C LEU A 57 -12.88 -3.42 -18.97
N GLU A 58 -12.78 -4.72 -19.23
CA GLU A 58 -13.58 -5.38 -20.28
C GLU A 58 -15.06 -5.38 -19.93
N LEU A 59 -15.42 -5.60 -18.67
CA LEU A 59 -16.81 -5.48 -18.20
C LEU A 59 -17.31 -4.04 -18.34
N TRP A 60 -16.52 -3.05 -17.86
CA TRP A 60 -16.85 -1.63 -18.05
C TRP A 60 -17.15 -1.27 -19.49
N GLY A 61 -16.28 -1.66 -20.44
CA GLY A 61 -16.45 -1.36 -21.86
C GLY A 61 -17.70 -1.97 -22.48
N LYS A 62 -18.25 -3.06 -21.91
CA LYS A 62 -19.55 -3.63 -22.32
C LYS A 62 -20.73 -2.82 -21.78
N LEU A 63 -20.62 -2.29 -20.57
CA LEU A 63 -21.68 -1.51 -19.89
C LEU A 63 -21.69 -0.04 -20.37
N HIS A 64 -20.51 0.55 -20.60
CA HIS A 64 -20.32 1.96 -20.94
C HIS A 64 -19.50 2.12 -22.24
N PRO A 65 -20.04 1.74 -23.42
CA PRO A 65 -19.27 1.70 -24.67
C PRO A 65 -18.80 3.07 -25.17
N ASP A 66 -19.34 4.15 -24.61
CA ASP A 66 -19.00 5.53 -24.98
C ASP A 66 -17.90 6.13 -24.10
N ILE A 67 -17.54 5.47 -22.99
CA ILE A 67 -16.46 5.87 -22.08
C ILE A 67 -15.31 4.85 -22.17
N ILE A 68 -14.23 5.23 -22.79
CA ILE A 68 -13.05 4.37 -22.97
C ILE A 68 -12.09 4.59 -21.82
N ILE A 69 -11.64 3.52 -21.17
CA ILE A 69 -10.59 3.58 -20.17
C ILE A 69 -9.26 3.18 -20.80
N ALA A 70 -8.28 4.08 -20.74
CA ALA A 70 -6.88 3.83 -21.15
C ALA A 70 -6.06 3.44 -19.92
N PRO A 71 -5.64 2.16 -19.79
CA PRO A 71 -4.94 1.68 -18.61
C PRO A 71 -3.47 2.11 -18.59
N GLU A 72 -2.97 2.49 -17.40
CA GLU A 72 -1.57 2.69 -17.09
C GLU A 72 -1.21 1.91 -15.82
N TYR A 73 -0.37 0.89 -15.91
CA TYR A 73 -0.05 0.07 -14.75
C TYR A 73 1.41 -0.38 -14.71
N GLY A 74 1.84 -0.88 -13.56
CA GLY A 74 3.18 -1.40 -13.33
C GLY A 74 3.40 -1.87 -11.91
N GLY A 75 4.60 -2.34 -11.61
CA GLY A 75 5.01 -2.68 -10.24
C GLY A 75 5.14 -1.44 -9.35
N TRP A 76 5.38 -1.68 -8.06
CA TRP A 76 5.56 -0.60 -7.08
C TRP A 76 6.85 0.17 -7.27
N ASP A 77 7.94 -0.50 -7.68
CA ASP A 77 9.26 0.11 -7.81
C ASP A 77 9.26 1.23 -8.86
N GLY A 78 9.65 2.43 -8.45
CA GLY A 78 9.65 3.63 -9.29
C GLY A 78 8.24 4.21 -9.57
N TRP A 79 7.18 3.63 -9.02
CA TRP A 79 5.81 4.09 -9.27
C TRP A 79 5.54 5.46 -8.64
N THR A 80 6.00 5.67 -7.41
CA THR A 80 5.84 6.96 -6.71
C THR A 80 6.52 8.09 -7.47
N GLU A 81 7.72 7.88 -7.98
CA GLU A 81 8.48 8.86 -8.77
C GLU A 81 7.77 9.19 -10.09
N LYS A 82 7.23 8.15 -10.75
CA LYS A 82 6.44 8.32 -11.99
C LYS A 82 5.23 9.20 -11.72
N VAL A 83 4.40 8.86 -10.73
CA VAL A 83 3.17 9.60 -10.42
C VAL A 83 3.47 11.02 -9.92
N SER A 84 4.48 11.19 -9.06
CA SER A 84 4.95 12.50 -8.62
C SER A 84 5.32 13.41 -9.80
N SER A 85 6.04 12.83 -10.78
CA SER A 85 6.42 13.55 -11.99
C SER A 85 5.19 13.93 -12.84
N GLN A 86 4.22 13.02 -12.98
CA GLN A 86 2.99 13.28 -13.74
C GLN A 86 2.12 14.36 -13.07
N ILE A 87 1.92 14.29 -11.74
CA ILE A 87 1.17 15.31 -10.98
C ILE A 87 1.86 16.66 -11.09
N SER A 88 3.16 16.74 -10.83
CA SER A 88 3.93 17.98 -10.92
C SER A 88 3.99 18.57 -12.33
N GLY A 89 3.95 17.73 -13.33
CA GLY A 89 3.97 18.10 -14.75
C GLY A 89 2.58 18.44 -15.34
N GLY A 90 1.50 18.33 -14.56
CA GLY A 90 0.13 18.54 -15.05
C GLY A 90 -0.31 17.50 -16.08
N THR A 91 0.23 16.29 -16.00
CA THR A 91 -0.04 15.17 -16.92
C THR A 91 -0.54 13.93 -16.18
N ALA A 92 -1.06 14.11 -14.97
CA ALA A 92 -1.63 13.02 -14.18
C ALA A 92 -2.76 12.32 -14.95
N PRO A 93 -2.94 10.99 -14.78
CA PRO A 93 -4.13 10.28 -15.24
C PRO A 93 -5.41 10.87 -14.63
N ASP A 94 -6.55 10.69 -15.30
CA ASP A 94 -7.83 11.18 -14.81
C ASP A 94 -8.24 10.50 -13.51
N ILE A 95 -8.02 9.19 -13.40
CA ILE A 95 -8.25 8.41 -12.19
C ILE A 95 -6.94 7.72 -11.79
N MET A 96 -6.62 7.73 -10.51
CA MET A 96 -5.39 7.17 -9.97
C MET A 96 -5.68 6.30 -8.76
N GLN A 97 -5.09 5.11 -8.73
CA GLN A 97 -4.83 4.45 -7.46
C GLN A 97 -3.72 5.23 -6.77
N ILE A 98 -3.92 5.63 -5.53
CA ILE A 98 -2.97 6.38 -4.72
C ILE A 98 -2.66 5.68 -3.41
N ASN A 99 -1.47 5.93 -2.87
CA ASN A 99 -1.13 5.51 -1.51
C ASN A 99 -1.58 6.57 -0.50
N TYR A 100 -1.83 6.17 0.72
CA TYR A 100 -2.41 7.01 1.76
C TYR A 100 -1.60 8.28 2.06
N ASP A 101 -0.28 8.17 2.13
CA ASP A 101 0.63 9.31 2.35
C ASP A 101 0.65 10.32 1.20
N TRP A 102 0.10 9.97 0.03
CA TRP A 102 0.03 10.91 -1.10
C TRP A 102 -1.00 12.01 -0.86
N LEU A 103 -1.98 11.81 0.00
CA LEU A 103 -2.90 12.86 0.40
C LEU A 103 -2.15 14.03 1.07
N VAL A 104 -1.34 13.73 2.08
CA VAL A 104 -0.55 14.77 2.77
C VAL A 104 0.62 15.28 1.92
N THR A 105 1.05 14.52 0.92
CA THR A 105 2.16 14.90 0.02
C THR A 105 1.67 15.79 -1.13
N PHE A 106 0.57 15.44 -1.79
CA PHE A 106 0.12 16.11 -3.00
C PHE A 106 -1.10 17.00 -2.80
N SER A 107 -1.82 16.84 -1.70
CA SER A 107 -3.03 17.60 -1.38
C SER A 107 -3.09 18.08 0.08
N PRO A 108 -2.02 18.64 0.65
CA PRO A 108 -2.00 19.05 2.06
C PRO A 108 -3.08 20.10 2.39
N ASP A 109 -3.50 20.87 1.40
CA ASP A 109 -4.55 21.90 1.50
C ASP A 109 -5.93 21.46 0.95
N GLY A 110 -6.07 20.19 0.58
CA GLY A 110 -7.30 19.63 -0.01
C GLY A 110 -7.55 20.05 -1.47
N ASN A 111 -6.55 20.64 -2.16
CA ASN A 111 -6.70 21.10 -3.55
C ASN A 111 -5.80 20.35 -4.55
N GLY A 112 -5.14 19.27 -4.13
CA GLY A 112 -4.27 18.47 -4.99
C GLY A 112 -5.03 17.47 -5.86
N PHE A 113 -6.18 16.99 -5.38
CA PHE A 113 -7.09 16.11 -6.10
C PHE A 113 -8.48 16.76 -6.23
N TYR A 114 -9.33 16.16 -7.03
CA TYR A 114 -10.71 16.60 -7.17
C TYR A 114 -11.48 16.39 -5.86
N ASP A 115 -12.43 17.29 -5.58
CA ASP A 115 -13.30 17.17 -4.40
C ASP A 115 -14.48 16.25 -4.73
N LEU A 116 -14.39 14.99 -4.31
CA LEU A 116 -15.37 13.95 -4.61
C LEU A 116 -16.72 14.18 -3.94
N ASP A 117 -16.81 15.00 -2.87
CA ASP A 117 -18.11 15.39 -2.30
C ASP A 117 -18.99 16.09 -3.33
N THR A 118 -18.40 16.73 -4.34
CA THR A 118 -19.13 17.40 -5.42
C THR A 118 -19.66 16.44 -6.48
N LEU A 119 -19.30 15.16 -6.42
CA LEU A 119 -19.66 14.09 -7.36
C LEU A 119 -20.62 13.05 -6.76
N GLY A 120 -21.27 13.38 -5.64
CA GLY A 120 -22.19 12.47 -4.94
C GLY A 120 -23.43 12.04 -5.72
N ASP A 121 -23.74 12.70 -6.86
CA ASP A 121 -24.78 12.24 -7.78
C ASP A 121 -24.34 11.04 -8.63
N TYR A 122 -23.03 10.76 -8.70
CA TYR A 122 -22.42 9.70 -9.50
C TYR A 122 -21.78 8.59 -8.67
N ILE A 123 -21.42 8.85 -7.41
CA ILE A 123 -20.78 7.88 -6.50
C ILE A 123 -21.69 7.64 -5.30
N ASP A 124 -22.06 6.38 -5.05
CA ASP A 124 -22.82 6.01 -3.86
C ASP A 124 -21.91 5.89 -2.62
N PHE A 125 -21.67 7.01 -1.95
CA PHE A 125 -20.91 7.04 -0.70
C PHE A 125 -21.63 6.41 0.48
N SER A 126 -22.92 6.08 0.37
CA SER A 126 -23.66 5.40 1.46
C SER A 126 -23.17 3.96 1.70
N GLN A 127 -22.38 3.42 0.79
CA GLN A 127 -21.75 2.09 0.92
C GLN A 127 -20.56 2.09 1.88
N PHE A 128 -20.10 3.25 2.32
CA PHE A 128 -18.93 3.41 3.19
C PHE A 128 -19.35 3.98 4.54
N ASP A 129 -18.71 3.54 5.62
CA ASP A 129 -18.87 4.18 6.93
C ASP A 129 -18.14 5.53 6.98
N ALA A 130 -18.49 6.33 7.99
CA ALA A 130 -17.94 7.68 8.14
C ALA A 130 -16.43 7.69 8.45
N GLU A 131 -15.92 6.68 9.16
CA GLU A 131 -14.50 6.55 9.48
C GLU A 131 -13.70 6.27 8.21
N THR A 132 -14.12 5.29 7.42
CA THR A 132 -13.52 4.95 6.12
C THR A 132 -13.45 6.14 5.16
N LEU A 133 -14.53 6.92 5.05
CA LEU A 133 -14.53 8.15 4.24
C LEU A 133 -13.60 9.22 4.84
N SER A 134 -13.45 9.27 6.17
CA SER A 134 -12.59 10.27 6.81
C SER A 134 -11.14 10.16 6.41
N PHE A 135 -10.65 8.95 6.08
CA PHE A 135 -9.27 8.74 5.61
C PHE A 135 -8.96 9.49 4.31
N GLY A 136 -9.97 9.68 3.46
CA GLY A 136 -9.81 10.40 2.18
C GLY A 136 -9.91 11.92 2.29
N ARG A 137 -10.16 12.46 3.49
CA ARG A 137 -10.43 13.88 3.66
C ARG A 137 -9.16 14.68 3.95
N MET A 138 -9.04 15.77 3.20
CA MET A 138 -8.03 16.81 3.40
C MET A 138 -8.71 18.16 3.43
N ASN A 139 -8.57 18.94 4.52
CA ASN A 139 -9.23 20.23 4.70
C ASN A 139 -10.75 20.21 4.36
N ASP A 140 -11.48 19.27 4.97
CA ASP A 140 -12.93 19.06 4.79
C ASP A 140 -13.37 18.60 3.38
N LYS A 141 -12.46 18.41 2.43
CA LYS A 141 -12.75 17.89 1.08
C LYS A 141 -12.44 16.40 0.98
N LEU A 142 -13.28 15.63 0.32
CA LEU A 142 -13.05 14.24 0.03
C LEU A 142 -12.16 14.12 -1.22
N ASN A 143 -10.85 13.96 -1.02
CA ASN A 143 -9.87 13.89 -2.11
C ASN A 143 -9.62 12.47 -2.64
N ALA A 144 -10.03 11.46 -1.89
CA ALA A 144 -9.94 10.06 -2.33
C ALA A 144 -10.96 9.20 -1.60
N VAL A 145 -11.30 8.03 -2.18
CA VAL A 145 -12.10 7.00 -1.52
C VAL A 145 -11.22 5.79 -1.21
N THR A 146 -11.32 5.29 0.01
CA THR A 146 -10.63 4.08 0.46
C THR A 146 -11.17 2.86 -0.27
N VAL A 147 -10.29 2.08 -0.90
CA VAL A 147 -10.67 0.83 -1.58
C VAL A 147 -10.77 -0.31 -0.57
N SER A 148 -9.81 -0.39 0.36
CA SER A 148 -9.77 -1.35 1.45
C SER A 148 -8.94 -0.82 2.61
N VAL A 149 -9.18 -1.33 3.80
CA VAL A 149 -8.33 -1.13 4.97
C VAL A 149 -7.55 -2.42 5.19
N SER A 150 -6.27 -2.34 5.51
CA SER A 150 -5.44 -3.51 5.76
C SER A 150 -4.34 -3.18 6.78
N GLY A 151 -3.89 -4.19 7.49
CA GLY A 151 -2.73 -4.12 8.35
C GLY A 151 -1.67 -5.14 7.96
N ARG A 152 -0.50 -5.05 8.61
CA ARG A 152 0.53 -6.07 8.45
C ARG A 152 0.25 -7.23 9.39
N GLY A 153 0.42 -8.45 8.87
CA GLY A 153 0.36 -9.69 9.61
C GLY A 153 1.64 -10.49 9.51
N LEU A 154 1.71 -11.51 10.32
CA LEU A 154 2.79 -12.49 10.33
C LEU A 154 2.36 -13.72 9.55
N PHE A 155 3.16 -14.12 8.58
CA PHE A 155 2.87 -15.28 7.75
C PHE A 155 4.05 -16.25 7.82
N TYR A 156 3.76 -17.53 8.09
CA TYR A 156 4.76 -18.53 8.37
C TYR A 156 4.72 -19.68 7.36
N ASN A 157 5.88 -20.22 7.03
CA ASN A 157 6.03 -21.42 6.22
C ASN A 157 5.74 -22.67 7.09
N SER A 158 4.53 -23.20 6.97
CA SER A 158 4.03 -24.33 7.75
C SER A 158 4.89 -25.60 7.62
N GLU A 159 5.45 -25.86 6.45
CA GLU A 159 6.30 -27.02 6.22
C GLU A 159 7.65 -26.90 6.98
N VAL A 160 8.18 -25.68 7.11
CA VAL A 160 9.40 -25.44 7.89
C VAL A 160 9.13 -25.62 9.38
N TYR A 161 8.07 -25.01 9.90
CA TYR A 161 7.70 -25.13 11.32
C TYR A 161 7.40 -26.58 11.69
N LYS A 162 6.61 -27.29 10.89
CA LYS A 162 6.32 -28.72 11.05
C LYS A 162 7.57 -29.60 11.00
N ARG A 163 8.48 -29.34 10.06
CA ARG A 163 9.78 -30.05 9.95
C ARG A 163 10.62 -29.88 11.21
N LEU A 164 10.58 -28.70 11.83
CA LEU A 164 11.36 -28.39 13.04
C LEU A 164 10.64 -28.77 14.33
N GLY A 165 9.37 -29.15 14.28
CA GLY A 165 8.52 -29.43 15.44
C GLY A 165 8.31 -28.21 16.31
N ALA A 166 8.19 -27.03 15.70
CA ALA A 166 7.96 -25.74 16.35
C ALA A 166 6.50 -25.26 16.11
N ASP A 167 5.96 -24.57 17.09
CA ASP A 167 4.68 -23.87 16.98
C ASP A 167 4.91 -22.42 16.54
N TYR A 168 3.90 -21.78 15.94
CA TYR A 168 3.95 -20.36 15.64
C TYR A 168 3.93 -19.53 16.94
N PRO A 169 4.78 -18.48 17.04
CA PRO A 169 4.82 -17.66 18.24
C PRO A 169 3.55 -16.81 18.36
N SER A 170 3.07 -16.61 19.59
CA SER A 170 1.97 -15.74 19.96
C SER A 170 2.42 -14.55 20.83
N THR A 171 3.65 -14.60 21.31
CA THR A 171 4.26 -13.55 22.13
C THR A 171 5.67 -13.21 21.61
N TRP A 172 6.17 -12.02 21.98
CA TRP A 172 7.53 -11.62 21.67
C TRP A 172 8.58 -12.58 22.25
N ASP A 173 8.36 -13.06 23.49
CA ASP A 173 9.31 -13.98 24.13
C ASP A 173 9.36 -15.34 23.41
N GLU A 174 8.22 -15.83 22.93
CA GLU A 174 8.18 -17.05 22.11
C GLU A 174 8.93 -16.84 20.79
N LEU A 175 8.75 -15.69 20.14
CA LEU A 175 9.47 -15.37 18.92
C LEU A 175 10.98 -15.32 19.15
N PHE A 176 11.46 -14.69 20.22
CA PHE A 176 12.88 -14.66 20.58
C PHE A 176 13.42 -16.08 20.91
N ALA A 177 12.65 -16.89 21.63
CA ALA A 177 13.03 -18.27 21.92
C ALA A 177 13.17 -19.12 20.64
N LEU A 178 12.32 -18.88 19.64
CA LEU A 178 12.42 -19.52 18.32
C LEU A 178 13.69 -19.11 17.60
N GLY A 179 14.08 -17.83 17.63
CA GLY A 179 15.32 -17.34 17.01
C GLY A 179 16.52 -18.14 17.50
N ASN A 180 16.66 -18.30 18.81
CA ASN A 180 17.74 -19.08 19.42
C ASN A 180 17.67 -20.59 19.11
N THR A 181 16.47 -21.14 18.94
CA THR A 181 16.28 -22.57 18.69
C THR A 181 16.47 -22.93 17.22
N MET A 182 15.87 -22.15 16.31
CA MET A 182 15.85 -22.42 14.88
C MET A 182 17.17 -22.07 14.19
N SER A 183 17.91 -21.06 14.70
CA SER A 183 19.22 -20.68 14.17
C SER A 183 20.24 -21.82 14.22
N ASN A 184 20.17 -22.70 15.23
CA ASN A 184 20.99 -23.93 15.31
C ASN A 184 20.71 -24.91 14.15
N LYS A 185 19.64 -24.72 13.40
CA LYS A 185 19.26 -25.48 12.20
C LYS A 185 19.45 -24.70 10.91
N GLY A 186 20.06 -23.50 10.98
CA GLY A 186 20.23 -22.62 9.84
C GLY A 186 18.92 -21.99 9.36
N VAL A 187 17.96 -21.75 10.27
CA VAL A 187 16.65 -21.17 9.95
C VAL A 187 16.39 -19.95 10.82
N TYR A 188 15.88 -18.91 10.22
CA TYR A 188 15.36 -17.70 10.88
C TYR A 188 13.83 -17.82 10.97
N PRO A 189 13.21 -17.67 12.15
CA PRO A 189 11.76 -17.78 12.30
C PRO A 189 10.99 -16.69 11.55
N LEU A 190 11.62 -15.53 11.36
CA LEU A 190 11.05 -14.37 10.66
C LEU A 190 12.13 -13.69 9.84
N ASP A 191 11.73 -12.92 8.82
CA ASP A 191 12.56 -11.86 8.26
C ASP A 191 11.71 -10.65 7.85
N LEU A 192 12.37 -9.52 7.70
CA LEU A 192 11.73 -8.22 7.44
C LEU A 192 12.26 -7.67 6.14
N ASP A 193 11.38 -7.29 5.22
CA ASP A 193 11.80 -6.58 4.01
C ASP A 193 12.20 -5.15 4.37
N ILE A 194 13.51 -4.89 4.41
CA ILE A 194 14.06 -3.55 4.70
C ILE A 194 13.90 -2.63 3.50
N GLN A 195 13.95 -3.16 2.28
CA GLN A 195 13.93 -2.35 1.07
C GLN A 195 12.54 -1.78 0.77
N SER A 196 11.48 -2.49 1.16
CA SER A 196 10.09 -2.03 0.95
C SER A 196 9.67 -0.84 1.84
N GLY A 197 10.60 -0.27 2.58
CA GLY A 197 10.41 0.99 3.28
C GLY A 197 9.69 0.90 4.61
N GLY A 198 10.42 0.63 5.68
CA GLY A 198 9.95 0.81 7.04
C GLY A 198 9.31 -0.41 7.70
N THR A 199 9.40 -1.62 7.11
CA THR A 199 8.83 -2.85 7.72
C THR A 199 9.44 -3.15 9.08
N ALA A 200 10.76 -3.01 9.21
CA ALA A 200 11.44 -3.21 10.49
C ALA A 200 11.06 -2.14 11.51
N TRP A 201 10.95 -0.88 11.08
CA TRP A 201 10.48 0.20 11.93
C TRP A 201 9.03 0.01 12.36
N TYR A 202 8.15 -0.43 11.44
CA TYR A 202 6.76 -0.77 11.75
C TYR A 202 6.67 -1.76 12.92
N LEU A 203 7.40 -2.87 12.86
CA LEU A 203 7.37 -3.89 13.90
C LEU A 203 7.91 -3.33 15.24
N ALA A 204 8.97 -2.52 15.20
CA ALA A 204 9.50 -1.85 16.38
C ALA A 204 8.50 -0.85 16.99
N VAL A 205 7.74 -0.12 16.18
CA VAL A 205 6.67 0.77 16.63
C VAL A 205 5.56 -0.03 17.32
N VAL A 206 5.11 -1.14 16.72
CA VAL A 206 4.11 -2.03 17.36
C VAL A 206 4.57 -2.44 18.76
N TYR A 207 5.81 -2.90 18.87
CA TYR A 207 6.38 -3.28 20.17
C TYR A 207 6.34 -2.12 21.18
N VAL A 208 6.80 -0.93 20.79
CA VAL A 208 6.82 0.24 21.70
C VAL A 208 5.40 0.68 22.08
N GLN A 209 4.46 0.68 21.14
CA GLN A 209 3.05 0.99 21.41
C GLN A 209 2.44 0.04 22.44
N GLN A 210 2.73 -1.25 22.37
CA GLN A 210 2.30 -2.23 23.37
C GLN A 210 2.91 -1.97 24.74
N GLN A 211 4.22 -1.64 24.79
CA GLN A 211 4.91 -1.41 26.06
C GLN A 211 4.48 -0.10 26.74
N THR A 212 4.17 0.94 25.98
CA THR A 212 3.98 2.31 26.50
C THR A 212 2.54 2.78 26.48
N GLY A 213 1.68 2.20 25.63
CA GLY A 213 0.34 2.69 25.35
C GLY A 213 0.29 4.00 24.58
N LYS A 214 1.42 4.46 24.01
CA LYS A 214 1.50 5.69 23.22
C LYS A 214 1.29 5.37 21.73
N THR A 215 0.70 6.30 21.00
CA THR A 215 0.69 6.30 19.53
C THR A 215 1.99 6.92 19.00
N PHE A 216 2.56 6.36 17.94
CA PHE A 216 3.82 6.88 17.39
C PHE A 216 3.66 8.28 16.79
N ILE A 217 2.74 8.44 15.85
CA ILE A 217 2.37 9.72 15.23
C ILE A 217 0.85 9.77 15.12
N ASP A 218 0.24 10.83 15.66
CA ASP A 218 -1.20 11.03 15.55
C ASP A 218 -1.61 11.47 14.13
N MET A 219 -2.89 11.40 13.82
CA MET A 219 -3.44 11.74 12.50
C MET A 219 -3.14 13.17 12.07
N ASP A 220 -2.96 14.09 13.02
CA ASP A 220 -2.55 15.48 12.76
C ASP A 220 -1.03 15.66 12.59
N GLY A 221 -0.26 14.56 12.61
CA GLY A 221 1.19 14.55 12.53
C GLY A 221 1.88 14.91 13.85
N THR A 222 1.18 14.89 14.98
CA THR A 222 1.81 15.09 16.29
C THR A 222 2.61 13.84 16.67
N LEU A 223 3.89 14.02 17.01
CA LEU A 223 4.77 12.94 17.44
C LEU A 223 4.45 12.57 18.90
N GLY A 224 3.98 11.35 19.13
CA GLY A 224 3.68 10.85 20.48
C GLY A 224 4.86 10.18 21.17
N PHE A 225 5.85 9.70 20.42
CA PHE A 225 7.06 9.10 20.96
C PHE A 225 8.09 10.15 21.36
N ASN A 226 8.74 9.94 22.49
CA ASN A 226 9.92 10.70 22.91
C ASN A 226 11.22 9.96 22.54
N GLU A 227 12.38 10.54 22.83
CA GLU A 227 13.69 9.96 22.48
C GLU A 227 13.94 8.58 23.12
N ASP A 228 13.43 8.34 24.34
CA ASP A 228 13.54 7.02 25.01
C ASP A 228 12.69 5.95 24.29
N ASP A 229 11.53 6.33 23.74
CA ASP A 229 10.67 5.43 22.96
C ASP A 229 11.37 5.05 21.63
N PHE A 230 12.06 5.99 20.97
CA PHE A 230 12.89 5.68 19.79
C PHE A 230 14.05 4.75 20.13
N ARG A 231 14.69 4.94 21.28
CA ARG A 231 15.74 4.04 21.74
C ARG A 231 15.18 2.65 22.01
N MET A 232 14.03 2.53 22.67
CA MET A 232 13.35 1.24 22.89
C MET A 232 13.05 0.52 21.55
N ALA A 233 12.60 1.24 20.54
CA ALA A 233 12.36 0.69 19.20
C ALA A 233 13.63 0.13 18.55
N LEU A 234 14.75 0.85 18.62
CA LEU A 234 16.01 0.41 18.07
C LEU A 234 16.68 -0.70 18.90
N ASP A 235 16.52 -0.69 20.23
CA ASP A 235 16.95 -1.78 21.11
C ASP A 235 16.20 -3.08 20.78
N PHE A 236 14.88 -2.99 20.56
CA PHE A 236 14.05 -4.11 20.10
C PHE A 236 14.51 -4.64 18.74
N TYR A 237 14.71 -3.76 17.75
CA TYR A 237 15.22 -4.17 16.44
C TYR A 237 16.57 -4.89 16.56
N LYS A 238 17.50 -4.32 17.33
CA LYS A 238 18.82 -4.93 17.55
C LYS A 238 18.71 -6.31 18.22
N LYS A 239 17.78 -6.46 19.14
CA LYS A 239 17.50 -7.73 19.79
C LYS A 239 16.99 -8.79 18.80
N LEU A 240 16.16 -8.41 17.81
CA LEU A 240 15.72 -9.34 16.75
C LEU A 240 16.92 -9.92 15.98
N GLU A 241 17.93 -9.10 15.67
CA GLU A 241 19.16 -9.58 15.02
C GLU A 241 20.02 -10.43 15.97
N ASP A 242 20.29 -9.94 17.20
CA ASP A 242 21.18 -10.56 18.16
C ASP A 242 20.70 -11.94 18.62
N GLU A 243 19.38 -12.13 18.68
CA GLU A 243 18.75 -13.41 19.04
C GLU A 243 18.37 -14.26 17.81
N ASN A 244 18.89 -13.89 16.63
CA ASN A 244 18.71 -14.63 15.37
C ASN A 244 17.23 -14.83 14.98
N VAL A 245 16.36 -13.90 15.35
CA VAL A 245 14.96 -13.88 14.87
C VAL A 245 14.93 -13.53 13.40
N ILE A 246 15.73 -12.55 13.00
CA ILE A 246 15.87 -12.06 11.63
C ILE A 246 17.34 -12.07 11.19
N ARG A 247 17.55 -12.06 9.88
CA ARG A 247 18.89 -11.83 9.31
C ARG A 247 19.31 -10.37 9.52
N SER A 248 20.60 -10.12 9.73
CA SER A 248 21.12 -8.74 9.76
C SER A 248 20.97 -8.06 8.39
N VAL A 249 20.98 -6.72 8.36
CA VAL A 249 21.03 -5.96 7.10
C VAL A 249 22.19 -6.40 6.22
N LYS A 250 23.35 -6.66 6.84
CA LYS A 250 24.54 -7.12 6.12
C LYS A 250 24.29 -8.48 5.47
N THR A 251 23.78 -9.45 6.21
CA THR A 251 23.50 -10.81 5.70
C THR A 251 22.54 -10.74 4.51
N ARG A 252 21.44 -10.01 4.64
CA ARG A 252 20.47 -9.84 3.54
C ARG A 252 21.08 -9.17 2.31
N SER A 253 21.88 -8.11 2.52
CA SER A 253 22.55 -7.42 1.43
C SER A 253 23.54 -8.31 0.69
N ASP A 254 24.28 -9.15 1.43
CA ASP A 254 25.27 -10.08 0.85
C ASP A 254 24.59 -11.24 0.11
N GLU A 255 23.45 -11.74 0.58
CA GLU A 255 22.77 -12.93 0.06
C GLU A 255 21.71 -12.62 -0.99
N ASP A 256 20.89 -11.62 -0.74
CA ASP A 256 19.74 -11.28 -1.59
C ASP A 256 20.03 -10.09 -2.54
N GLY A 257 21.07 -9.29 -2.25
CA GLY A 257 21.36 -8.06 -3.02
C GLY A 257 20.22 -7.06 -2.93
N SER A 258 19.62 -6.74 -4.09
CA SER A 258 18.45 -5.84 -4.20
C SER A 258 17.13 -6.60 -4.41
N SER A 259 17.12 -7.93 -4.29
CA SER A 259 15.89 -8.71 -4.47
C SER A 259 14.92 -8.47 -3.33
N ALA A 260 13.63 -8.37 -3.67
CA ALA A 260 12.57 -8.35 -2.66
C ALA A 260 12.53 -9.67 -1.89
N LEU A 261 12.08 -9.64 -0.63
CA LEU A 261 12.14 -10.82 0.26
C LEU A 261 11.39 -12.03 -0.32
N TYR A 262 10.24 -11.84 -0.97
CA TYR A 262 9.49 -12.95 -1.60
C TYR A 262 10.24 -13.62 -2.77
N GLN A 263 11.26 -12.96 -3.32
CA GLN A 263 12.12 -13.47 -4.41
C GLN A 263 13.45 -14.00 -3.87
N SER A 264 13.73 -13.84 -2.58
CA SER A 264 15.02 -14.23 -2.02
C SER A 264 15.18 -15.76 -1.99
N PRO A 265 16.40 -16.27 -2.28
CA PRO A 265 16.68 -17.70 -2.13
C PRO A 265 16.43 -18.20 -0.70
N ALA A 266 16.69 -17.40 0.32
CA ALA A 266 16.51 -17.77 1.71
C ALA A 266 15.01 -17.98 2.05
N PHE A 267 14.10 -17.16 1.54
CA PHE A 267 12.67 -17.37 1.71
C PHE A 267 12.17 -18.60 0.92
N ILE A 268 12.54 -18.71 -0.34
CA ILE A 268 12.11 -19.82 -1.21
C ILE A 268 12.61 -21.18 -0.70
N SER A 269 13.83 -21.23 -0.14
CA SER A 269 14.41 -22.47 0.41
C SER A 269 13.88 -22.83 1.80
N GLY A 270 13.20 -21.91 2.48
CA GLY A 270 12.76 -22.08 3.87
C GLY A 270 13.90 -21.91 4.90
N GLU A 271 14.97 -21.21 4.56
CA GLU A 271 15.94 -20.67 5.52
C GLU A 271 15.33 -19.50 6.31
N VAL A 272 14.46 -18.72 5.68
CA VAL A 272 13.54 -17.78 6.32
C VAL A 272 12.18 -18.44 6.39
N ALA A 273 11.66 -18.65 7.59
CA ALA A 273 10.44 -19.41 7.85
C ALA A 273 9.20 -18.55 8.06
N GLY A 274 9.34 -17.22 8.05
CA GLY A 274 8.21 -16.30 8.22
C GLY A 274 8.51 -14.90 7.72
N VAL A 275 7.45 -14.15 7.44
CA VAL A 275 7.53 -12.76 6.94
C VAL A 275 6.48 -11.90 7.62
N LEU A 276 6.77 -10.60 7.72
CA LEU A 276 5.81 -9.56 8.08
C LEU A 276 5.42 -8.81 6.81
N GLU A 277 4.15 -8.92 6.41
CA GLU A 277 3.68 -8.26 5.19
C GLU A 277 2.25 -7.71 5.35
N TRP A 278 1.86 -6.79 4.48
CA TRP A 278 0.49 -6.33 4.37
C TRP A 278 -0.44 -7.46 3.91
N GLY A 279 -1.58 -7.65 4.58
CA GLY A 279 -2.60 -8.60 4.14
C GLY A 279 -2.98 -8.40 2.67
N SER A 280 -3.16 -7.14 2.26
CA SER A 280 -3.46 -6.75 0.86
C SER A 280 -2.34 -7.05 -0.16
N SER A 281 -1.19 -7.55 0.26
CA SER A 281 -0.02 -7.80 -0.59
C SER A 281 0.63 -9.18 -0.37
N VAL A 282 0.05 -10.02 0.48
CA VAL A 282 0.62 -11.33 0.84
C VAL A 282 0.63 -12.32 -0.33
N GLY A 283 -0.27 -12.19 -1.29
CA GLY A 283 -0.38 -13.08 -2.45
C GLY A 283 0.94 -13.31 -3.22
N LYS A 284 1.81 -12.29 -3.31
CA LYS A 284 3.14 -12.44 -3.92
C LYS A 284 4.05 -13.44 -3.19
N TYR A 285 3.90 -13.58 -1.86
CA TYR A 285 4.62 -14.57 -1.06
C TYR A 285 4.01 -15.97 -1.19
N GLU A 286 2.67 -16.06 -1.29
CA GLU A 286 1.99 -17.33 -1.57
C GLU A 286 2.42 -17.90 -2.93
N LEU A 287 2.49 -17.06 -3.96
CA LEU A 287 2.91 -17.48 -5.30
C LEU A 287 4.40 -17.90 -5.37
N ALA A 288 5.23 -17.44 -4.44
CA ALA A 288 6.65 -17.83 -4.38
C ALA A 288 6.88 -19.22 -3.77
N LEU A 289 5.88 -19.79 -3.11
CA LEU A 289 5.95 -21.08 -2.41
C LEU A 289 4.93 -22.07 -3.00
N PRO A 290 5.08 -23.39 -2.74
CA PRO A 290 4.04 -24.35 -3.07
C PRO A 290 2.70 -23.98 -2.41
N ALA A 291 1.60 -24.18 -3.10
CA ALA A 291 0.28 -23.82 -2.63
C ALA A 291 -0.02 -24.44 -1.24
N GLY A 292 -0.59 -23.63 -0.35
CA GLY A 292 -0.93 -24.01 1.02
C GLY A 292 0.26 -24.16 1.98
N THR A 293 1.46 -23.68 1.57
CA THR A 293 2.63 -23.68 2.43
C THR A 293 2.67 -22.50 3.40
N LEU A 294 2.21 -21.34 2.95
CA LEU A 294 2.15 -20.13 3.79
C LEU A 294 0.84 -20.11 4.58
N GLU A 295 0.93 -19.82 5.86
CA GLU A 295 -0.21 -19.71 6.78
C GLU A 295 -0.13 -18.42 7.59
N ALA A 296 -1.27 -17.83 7.92
CA ALA A 296 -1.35 -16.66 8.79
C ALA A 296 -1.06 -17.08 10.25
N GLY A 297 -0.20 -16.30 10.91
CA GLY A 297 0.10 -16.46 12.32
C GLY A 297 -0.63 -15.43 13.17
N GLN A 298 -0.72 -15.72 14.46
CA GLN A 298 -1.34 -14.78 15.41
C GLN A 298 -0.53 -13.48 15.54
N MET A 299 -1.21 -12.39 15.82
CA MET A 299 -0.58 -11.12 16.16
C MET A 299 0.12 -11.23 17.51
N LEU A 300 1.42 -10.90 17.53
CA LEU A 300 2.23 -11.03 18.74
C LEU A 300 1.75 -10.06 19.83
N SER A 301 1.68 -10.59 21.04
CA SER A 301 1.34 -9.83 22.24
C SER A 301 2.53 -9.69 23.18
N ASP A 302 2.44 -8.76 24.12
CA ASP A 302 3.36 -8.75 25.26
C ASP A 302 3.05 -9.91 26.23
N ASN A 303 3.93 -10.15 27.22
CA ASN A 303 3.76 -11.22 28.19
C ASN A 303 2.58 -11.01 29.13
N SER A 304 1.93 -9.84 29.12
CA SER A 304 0.68 -9.56 29.86
C SER A 304 -0.56 -9.87 29.02
N GLY A 305 -0.40 -10.33 27.78
CA GLY A 305 -1.48 -10.62 26.85
C GLY A 305 -2.03 -9.39 26.13
N LYS A 306 -1.31 -8.24 26.19
CA LYS A 306 -1.67 -7.07 25.40
C LYS A 306 -1.26 -7.28 23.96
N SER A 307 -2.23 -7.43 23.08
CA SER A 307 -2.07 -7.56 21.63
C SER A 307 -2.44 -6.29 20.84
N GLY A 308 -2.80 -5.21 21.52
CA GLY A 308 -3.05 -3.91 20.90
C GLY A 308 -1.79 -3.30 20.27
N GLY A 309 -1.92 -2.13 19.66
CA GLY A 309 -0.79 -1.42 19.05
C GLY A 309 -0.39 -1.90 17.65
N TRP A 310 -0.98 -2.98 17.13
CA TRP A 310 -0.93 -3.31 15.71
C TRP A 310 -1.63 -2.24 14.91
N MET A 311 -1.16 -2.01 13.69
CA MET A 311 -1.58 -0.83 12.94
C MET A 311 -2.25 -1.19 11.63
N VAL A 312 -3.33 -0.47 11.32
CA VAL A 312 -4.10 -0.56 10.07
C VAL A 312 -4.10 0.77 9.33
N LYS A 313 -4.35 0.75 8.04
CA LYS A 313 -4.50 1.94 7.21
C LYS A 313 -5.29 1.61 5.94
N PRO A 314 -5.77 2.64 5.19
CA PRO A 314 -6.15 2.45 3.80
C PRO A 314 -5.02 1.76 3.02
N SER A 315 -5.28 0.59 2.47
CA SER A 315 -4.25 -0.17 1.72
C SER A 315 -3.93 0.54 0.42
N VAL A 316 -4.97 0.93 -0.29
CA VAL A 316 -4.97 1.78 -1.48
C VAL A 316 -6.23 2.63 -1.48
N MET A 317 -6.17 3.75 -2.19
CA MET A 317 -7.30 4.64 -2.38
C MET A 317 -7.44 4.99 -3.85
N TYR A 318 -8.61 5.43 -4.27
CA TYR A 318 -8.80 6.01 -5.59
C TYR A 318 -9.03 7.51 -5.48
N ALA A 319 -8.35 8.26 -6.33
CA ALA A 319 -8.48 9.71 -6.46
C ALA A 319 -8.73 10.09 -7.92
N VAL A 320 -9.46 11.19 -8.11
CA VAL A 320 -9.67 11.81 -9.41
C VAL A 320 -8.74 13.02 -9.53
N SER A 321 -8.11 13.18 -10.69
CA SER A 321 -7.24 14.32 -10.98
C SER A 321 -8.05 15.61 -10.94
N LYS A 322 -7.55 16.63 -10.24
CA LYS A 322 -8.16 17.96 -10.24
C LYS A 322 -8.23 18.61 -11.64
N ASP A 323 -7.39 18.15 -12.55
CA ASP A 323 -7.24 18.70 -13.90
C ASP A 323 -8.00 17.87 -14.95
N THR A 324 -8.77 16.84 -14.55
CA THR A 324 -9.60 16.07 -15.47
C THR A 324 -10.64 16.97 -16.16
N LYS A 325 -10.93 16.67 -17.41
CA LYS A 325 -11.97 17.37 -18.19
C LYS A 325 -13.32 16.65 -18.13
N TYR A 326 -13.35 15.47 -17.53
CA TYR A 326 -14.47 14.55 -17.51
C TYR A 326 -14.72 14.05 -16.07
N PRO A 327 -15.03 14.98 -15.11
CA PRO A 327 -15.19 14.59 -13.71
C PRO A 327 -16.38 13.66 -13.48
N ASP A 328 -17.48 13.87 -14.20
CA ASP A 328 -18.69 13.07 -14.06
C ASP A 328 -18.47 11.64 -14.54
N GLU A 329 -17.85 11.47 -15.72
CA GLU A 329 -17.51 10.16 -16.27
C GLU A 329 -16.42 9.45 -15.45
N ALA A 330 -15.49 10.20 -14.85
CA ALA A 330 -14.51 9.66 -13.94
C ALA A 330 -15.17 9.15 -12.65
N ALA A 331 -16.19 9.84 -12.16
CA ALA A 331 -16.96 9.44 -10.99
C ALA A 331 -17.81 8.18 -11.27
N GLU A 332 -18.47 8.10 -12.43
CA GLU A 332 -19.21 6.89 -12.85
C GLU A 332 -18.28 5.66 -12.89
N PHE A 333 -17.07 5.83 -13.45
CA PHE A 333 -16.09 4.75 -13.48
C PHE A 333 -15.57 4.41 -12.08
N LEU A 334 -15.41 5.39 -11.22
CA LEU A 334 -14.98 5.19 -9.85
C LEU A 334 -16.04 4.42 -9.04
N ASP A 335 -17.32 4.78 -9.19
CA ASP A 335 -18.43 4.05 -8.58
C ASP A 335 -18.50 2.59 -9.05
N PHE A 336 -18.31 2.37 -10.35
CA PHE A 336 -18.22 1.01 -10.90
C PHE A 336 -17.11 0.20 -10.25
N LEU A 337 -15.91 0.75 -10.08
CA LEU A 337 -14.78 0.05 -9.46
C LEU A 337 -15.03 -0.26 -7.97
N LEU A 338 -15.78 0.61 -7.28
CA LEU A 338 -15.99 0.53 -5.84
C LEU A 338 -17.26 -0.25 -5.48
N ASN A 339 -18.35 -0.05 -6.24
CA ASN A 339 -19.70 -0.43 -5.81
C ASN A 339 -20.38 -1.43 -6.74
N ASN A 340 -19.83 -1.76 -7.91
CA ASN A 340 -20.47 -2.72 -8.80
C ASN A 340 -20.18 -4.16 -8.36
N GLU A 341 -21.22 -4.96 -8.06
CA GLU A 341 -21.09 -6.33 -7.56
C GLU A 341 -20.32 -7.27 -8.51
N GLU A 342 -20.55 -7.17 -9.82
CA GLU A 342 -19.83 -8.01 -10.78
C GLU A 342 -18.37 -7.60 -10.92
N CYS A 343 -18.08 -6.31 -10.85
CA CYS A 343 -16.71 -5.78 -10.78
C CYS A 343 -16.02 -6.25 -9.50
N ALA A 344 -16.68 -6.21 -8.35
CA ALA A 344 -16.16 -6.70 -7.08
C ALA A 344 -15.74 -8.18 -7.16
N LYS A 345 -16.59 -9.04 -7.76
CA LYS A 345 -16.26 -10.48 -7.95
C LYS A 345 -15.03 -10.69 -8.84
N ILE A 346 -14.84 -9.85 -9.86
CA ILE A 346 -13.67 -9.90 -10.75
C ILE A 346 -12.43 -9.43 -10.01
N LEU A 347 -12.51 -8.30 -9.28
CA LEU A 347 -11.39 -7.74 -8.55
C LEU A 347 -10.98 -8.60 -7.35
N GLY A 348 -11.96 -9.28 -6.73
CA GLY A 348 -11.73 -10.09 -5.54
C GLY A 348 -11.02 -9.32 -4.44
N THR A 349 -10.12 -9.99 -3.75
CA THR A 349 -9.29 -9.41 -2.67
C THR A 349 -7.91 -8.95 -3.15
N THR A 350 -7.71 -8.72 -4.46
CA THR A 350 -6.40 -8.30 -5.02
C THR A 350 -5.89 -6.95 -4.48
N ARG A 351 -6.76 -6.18 -3.81
CA ARG A 351 -6.43 -4.93 -3.12
C ARG A 351 -6.74 -4.96 -1.61
N GLY A 352 -7.04 -6.13 -1.06
CA GLY A 352 -7.59 -6.34 0.28
C GLY A 352 -9.11 -6.50 0.25
N ILE A 353 -9.73 -6.66 1.40
CA ILE A 353 -11.19 -6.74 1.52
C ILE A 353 -11.77 -5.37 1.16
N PRO A 354 -12.78 -5.30 0.26
CA PRO A 354 -13.36 -4.03 -0.14
C PRO A 354 -13.98 -3.28 1.04
N ALA A 355 -13.72 -1.97 1.12
CA ALA A 355 -14.33 -1.09 2.11
C ALA A 355 -15.78 -0.71 1.76
N SER A 356 -16.21 -0.95 0.53
CA SER A 356 -17.61 -0.78 0.11
C SER A 356 -18.43 -1.98 0.57
N ARG A 357 -19.49 -1.70 1.33
CA ARG A 357 -20.37 -2.76 1.87
C ARG A 357 -20.99 -3.63 0.79
N CYS A 358 -21.50 -3.06 -0.30
CA CYS A 358 -22.10 -3.87 -1.36
C CYS A 358 -21.06 -4.74 -2.08
N ALA A 359 -19.82 -4.28 -2.21
CA ALA A 359 -18.75 -5.07 -2.80
C ALA A 359 -18.32 -6.22 -1.86
N GLU A 360 -18.18 -5.95 -0.57
CA GLU A 360 -17.89 -6.96 0.45
C GLU A 360 -19.00 -8.03 0.52
N GLU A 361 -20.27 -7.62 0.62
CA GLU A 361 -21.43 -8.51 0.62
C GLU A 361 -21.49 -9.39 -0.66
N ALA A 362 -21.11 -8.83 -1.82
CA ALA A 362 -21.02 -9.58 -3.06
C ALA A 362 -19.93 -10.65 -3.04
N LEU A 363 -18.78 -10.38 -2.42
CA LEU A 363 -17.72 -11.37 -2.24
C LEU A 363 -18.13 -12.45 -1.23
N GLU A 364 -18.71 -12.07 -0.09
CA GLU A 364 -19.19 -13.01 0.92
C GLU A 364 -20.25 -13.95 0.37
N ALA A 365 -21.25 -13.42 -0.33
CA ALA A 365 -22.33 -14.20 -0.92
C ALA A 365 -21.87 -15.21 -1.99
N ASN A 366 -20.65 -15.07 -2.50
CA ASN A 366 -20.05 -15.95 -3.51
C ASN A 366 -18.85 -16.76 -2.99
N ASP A 367 -18.66 -16.84 -1.67
CA ASP A 367 -17.54 -17.55 -1.02
C ASP A 367 -16.14 -17.08 -1.51
N LEU A 368 -16.01 -15.79 -1.84
CA LEU A 368 -14.77 -15.18 -2.35
C LEU A 368 -13.96 -14.46 -1.27
N LEU A 369 -14.49 -14.29 -0.05
CA LEU A 369 -13.75 -13.82 1.11
C LEU A 369 -13.05 -15.01 1.77
N SER A 370 -11.82 -15.28 1.36
CA SER A 370 -11.00 -16.36 1.90
C SER A 370 -9.53 -16.13 1.60
N GLY A 371 -8.67 -16.94 2.24
CA GLY A 371 -7.23 -16.88 2.05
C GLY A 371 -6.53 -15.93 3.01
N LEU A 372 -5.21 -15.83 2.88
CA LEU A 372 -4.34 -15.17 3.86
C LEU A 372 -4.66 -13.70 4.11
N ALA A 373 -5.14 -12.98 3.10
CA ALA A 373 -5.57 -11.58 3.26
C ALA A 373 -6.76 -11.49 4.21
N HIS A 374 -7.77 -12.32 3.99
CA HIS A 374 -8.96 -12.38 4.83
C HIS A 374 -8.62 -12.83 6.26
N ASP A 375 -7.86 -13.93 6.41
CA ASP A 375 -7.45 -14.43 7.71
C ASP A 375 -6.69 -13.38 8.53
N ASN A 376 -5.83 -12.59 7.87
CA ASN A 376 -5.10 -11.50 8.49
C ASN A 376 -6.01 -10.35 8.94
N ASP A 377 -6.95 -9.94 8.07
CA ASP A 377 -7.83 -8.81 8.37
C ASP A 377 -8.83 -9.20 9.48
N GLU A 378 -9.36 -10.43 9.49
CA GLU A 378 -10.19 -10.97 10.59
C GLU A 378 -9.44 -10.97 11.94
N MET A 379 -8.13 -11.30 11.94
CA MET A 379 -7.33 -11.22 13.16
C MET A 379 -7.18 -9.79 13.66
N LEU A 380 -6.99 -8.82 12.74
CA LEU A 380 -6.80 -7.41 13.09
C LEU A 380 -8.10 -6.76 13.59
N GLU A 381 -9.26 -7.12 13.03
CA GLU A 381 -10.56 -6.63 13.48
C GLU A 381 -10.88 -6.98 14.94
N ASN A 382 -10.34 -8.11 15.42
CA ASN A 382 -10.50 -8.56 16.80
C ASN A 382 -9.52 -7.89 17.78
N LEU A 383 -8.70 -6.93 17.33
CA LEU A 383 -7.72 -6.23 18.15
C LEU A 383 -8.03 -4.74 18.29
N ASP A 384 -7.50 -4.15 19.36
CA ASP A 384 -7.44 -2.69 19.53
C ASP A 384 -6.29 -2.14 18.65
N THR A 385 -6.58 -1.97 17.35
CA THR A 385 -5.62 -1.49 16.38
C THR A 385 -5.49 0.03 16.38
N VAL A 386 -4.35 0.52 15.90
CA VAL A 386 -4.05 1.95 15.73
C VAL A 386 -4.06 2.29 14.25
N THR A 387 -4.76 3.35 13.87
CA THR A 387 -4.68 3.84 12.49
C THR A 387 -3.33 4.48 12.24
N ILE A 388 -2.62 4.03 11.20
CA ILE A 388 -1.35 4.63 10.79
C ILE A 388 -1.60 6.06 10.31
N SER A 389 -0.87 7.00 10.88
CA SER A 389 -0.82 8.35 10.37
C SER A 389 -0.18 8.39 8.96
N PRO A 390 -0.77 9.10 7.98
CA PRO A 390 -0.17 9.23 6.65
C PRO A 390 1.23 9.85 6.70
N TYR A 391 1.55 10.64 7.72
CA TYR A 391 2.87 11.21 7.94
C TYR A 391 3.94 10.14 8.22
N MET A 392 3.58 9.02 8.89
CA MET A 392 4.51 7.93 9.16
C MET A 392 5.03 7.28 7.86
N GLU A 393 4.21 7.25 6.81
CA GLU A 393 4.51 6.57 5.56
C GLU A 393 5.18 7.44 4.49
N MET A 394 5.34 8.74 4.74
CA MET A 394 6.03 9.62 3.81
C MET A 394 7.44 9.09 3.47
N SER A 395 7.81 9.13 2.19
CA SER A 395 9.09 8.58 1.71
C SER A 395 10.28 9.07 2.53
N ARG A 396 10.32 10.37 2.88
CA ARG A 396 11.39 10.94 3.69
C ARG A 396 11.45 10.38 5.11
N MET A 397 10.31 10.04 5.69
CA MET A 397 10.24 9.40 7.01
C MET A 397 10.82 7.98 6.93
N LYS A 398 10.46 7.22 5.91
CA LYS A 398 10.99 5.86 5.68
C LYS A 398 12.52 5.87 5.49
N GLU A 399 13.06 6.88 4.80
CA GLU A 399 14.52 7.07 4.69
C GLU A 399 15.18 7.24 6.07
N PHE A 400 14.59 8.04 6.97
CA PHE A 400 15.13 8.21 8.32
C PHE A 400 15.12 6.92 9.12
N TYR A 401 14.02 6.14 9.05
CA TYR A 401 13.91 4.85 9.75
C TYR A 401 14.96 3.86 9.24
N ASN A 402 15.07 3.72 7.93
CA ASN A 402 16.01 2.79 7.31
C ASN A 402 17.46 3.18 7.62
N ASP A 403 17.83 4.44 7.55
CA ASP A 403 19.17 4.93 7.89
C ASP A 403 19.54 4.62 9.35
N ALA A 404 18.60 4.81 10.29
CA ALA A 404 18.84 4.48 11.70
C ALA A 404 19.03 2.97 11.92
N ILE A 405 18.15 2.15 11.32
CA ILE A 405 18.24 0.70 11.36
C ILE A 405 19.55 0.19 10.77
N GLU A 406 19.94 0.69 9.60
CA GLU A 406 21.21 0.32 8.96
C GLU A 406 22.42 0.70 9.84
N LYS A 407 22.44 1.90 10.40
CA LYS A 407 23.54 2.34 11.28
C LYS A 407 23.70 1.42 12.48
N VAL A 408 22.58 0.99 13.09
CA VAL A 408 22.58 0.08 14.23
C VAL A 408 23.02 -1.33 13.79
N SER A 409 22.44 -1.88 12.72
CA SER A 409 22.73 -3.21 12.21
C SER A 409 24.21 -3.38 11.80
N TYR A 410 24.78 -2.38 11.11
CA TYR A 410 26.20 -2.36 10.74
C TYR A 410 27.15 -2.01 11.90
N GLY A 411 26.63 -1.76 13.11
CA GLY A 411 27.44 -1.34 14.26
C GLY A 411 28.13 0.01 14.09
N LYS A 412 27.62 0.86 13.19
CA LYS A 412 28.14 2.22 12.97
C LYS A 412 27.75 3.20 14.10
N MET A 413 26.60 2.92 14.72
CA MET A 413 26.09 3.64 15.89
C MET A 413 25.53 2.65 16.91
N ASP A 414 25.60 2.99 18.19
CA ASP A 414 24.76 2.34 19.19
C ASP A 414 23.31 2.85 19.10
N THR A 415 22.40 2.11 19.73
CA THR A 415 20.96 2.40 19.66
C THR A 415 20.60 3.76 20.28
N SER A 416 21.32 4.22 21.28
CA SER A 416 21.08 5.51 21.93
C SER A 416 21.46 6.69 21.01
N ALA A 417 22.64 6.61 20.36
CA ALA A 417 23.07 7.65 19.43
C ALA A 417 22.16 7.69 18.17
N ALA A 418 21.80 6.51 17.64
CA ALA A 418 20.90 6.42 16.50
C ALA A 418 19.47 6.93 16.83
N ALA A 419 18.95 6.64 18.01
CA ALA A 419 17.66 7.14 18.49
C ALA A 419 17.65 8.67 18.60
N HIS A 420 18.73 9.27 19.13
CA HIS A 420 18.85 10.71 19.21
C HIS A 420 18.81 11.38 17.83
N GLU A 421 19.58 10.87 16.86
CA GLU A 421 19.58 11.39 15.49
C GLU A 421 18.20 11.20 14.81
N LEU A 422 17.60 10.02 14.97
CA LEU A 422 16.31 9.71 14.39
C LEU A 422 15.20 10.60 14.96
N TYR A 423 15.12 10.72 16.30
CA TYR A 423 14.14 11.57 16.98
C TYR A 423 14.24 13.03 16.49
N LYS A 424 15.44 13.58 16.38
CA LYS A 424 15.65 14.94 15.85
C LYS A 424 15.19 15.09 14.41
N SER A 425 15.52 14.11 13.55
CA SER A 425 15.19 14.16 12.13
C SER A 425 13.67 14.08 11.93
N VAL A 426 13.02 13.15 12.62
CA VAL A 426 11.57 12.96 12.57
C VAL A 426 10.85 14.20 13.11
N SER A 427 11.21 14.69 14.30
CA SER A 427 10.60 15.89 14.91
C SER A 427 10.71 17.10 14.00
N ALA A 428 11.90 17.39 13.49
CA ALA A 428 12.13 18.53 12.61
C ALA A 428 11.38 18.44 11.27
N TYR A 429 11.25 17.22 10.74
CA TYR A 429 10.53 17.01 9.49
C TYR A 429 9.01 17.18 9.68
N LEU A 430 8.44 16.61 10.74
CA LEU A 430 7.01 16.77 11.07
C LEU A 430 6.65 18.25 11.31
N GLU A 431 7.49 19.01 12.04
CA GLU A 431 7.29 20.46 12.21
C GLU A 431 7.27 21.23 10.88
N LYS A 432 8.02 20.74 9.88
CA LYS A 432 8.08 21.36 8.55
C LYS A 432 6.87 21.05 7.68
N VAL A 433 6.41 19.82 7.70
CA VAL A 433 5.33 19.36 6.78
C VAL A 433 3.93 19.64 7.32
N LYS A 434 3.78 19.94 8.62
CA LYS A 434 2.52 20.37 9.24
C LYS A 434 2.19 21.86 8.97
N LYS A 435 3.11 22.62 8.39
CA LYS A 435 2.94 24.05 8.07
C LYS A 435 2.40 24.23 6.66
#